data_a9800815c393340e94e2f9f8b1a7f49c
#
_entry.id   a9800815c393340e94e2f9f8b1a7f49c
#
_cell.length_a   1.000
_cell.length_b   1.000
_cell.length_c   1.000
_cell.angle_alpha   90.00
_cell.angle_beta   90.00
_cell.angle_gamma   90.00
#
_symmetry.space_group_name_H-M   'P 1'
#
loop_
_entity.id
_entity.type
_entity.pdbx_description
1 polymer ?
#
loop_
_entity_poly.entity_id
_entity_poly.type
_entity_poly.pdbx_seq_one_letter_code
_entity_poly.pdbx_strand_id
1 'polypeptide(L)'
;MMQRSFLAQNPSVLWFIAILAVFTVIVTLLSEVTGMDMISTSFVKTLGKTLCLCLVAIAMDVVWGYCGILSLGHFAFFGIGGYAIGMWLMYARTEGIVLESLAGQPLPATPAEISDAIGNQIFGVVGSSEFPMIWAFADNLFLQLMMVILVPGLLAFVFGWLAFRSRVTGVYLSILTQAMTLALALYLFQNDSGLRGNNGLSGLQNIPGYEDASQAAISIVFLIASAIALGAGYVFFAWVVSGKMGSVVKGIRDNEARVRFLGYHVESYKLFIFTTTAVVAGIAGALYYPQAGIINPGEIAPIASIYLAVWVAIGGRGRLYGAVIGAAFVSLLSSWFTGGGAPDINLGFYVVQWTDWWLVLLGFSFVVVTLFFPKGIGGLFDLLVRKQS
;
A
#
# COMPACT_ATOMS: atom_id res chain seq x y z
N MET A 1 35.33 20.99 -5.57
CA MET A 1 34.64 20.54 -4.37
C MET A 1 33.75 19.35 -4.74
N MET A 2 34.16 18.12 -4.42
CA MET A 2 33.33 16.94 -4.64
C MET A 2 32.05 17.08 -3.78
N GLN A 3 30.90 17.19 -4.44
CA GLN A 3 29.61 17.06 -3.74
C GLN A 3 29.59 15.67 -3.08
N ARG A 4 29.60 15.64 -1.74
CA ARG A 4 29.38 14.38 -1.00
C ARG A 4 28.05 13.79 -1.47
N SER A 5 28.02 12.50 -1.77
CA SER A 5 26.80 11.82 -2.21
C SER A 5 25.69 12.03 -1.16
N PHE A 6 24.43 12.12 -1.60
CA PHE A 6 23.25 12.28 -0.73
C PHE A 6 23.26 11.31 0.46
N LEU A 7 23.63 10.06 0.19
CA LEU A 7 23.71 9.00 1.22
C LEU A 7 24.76 9.30 2.28
N ALA A 8 25.91 9.88 1.90
CA ALA A 8 26.95 10.25 2.87
C ALA A 8 26.55 11.44 3.77
N GLN A 9 25.59 12.25 3.32
CA GLN A 9 25.04 13.37 4.10
C GLN A 9 23.90 12.95 5.04
N ASN A 10 23.29 11.78 4.82
CA ASN A 10 22.14 11.28 5.57
C ASN A 10 22.40 9.86 6.13
N PRO A 11 23.19 9.72 7.19
CA PRO A 11 23.55 8.42 7.76
C PRO A 11 22.32 7.63 8.24
N SER A 12 21.25 8.30 8.65
CA SER A 12 19.98 7.64 9.04
C SER A 12 19.35 6.84 7.91
N VAL A 13 19.51 7.28 6.66
CA VAL A 13 19.02 6.55 5.47
C VAL A 13 19.83 5.28 5.27
N LEU A 14 21.16 5.34 5.42
CA LEU A 14 22.03 4.16 5.32
C LEU A 14 21.71 3.12 6.39
N TRP A 15 21.54 3.57 7.63
CA TRP A 15 21.14 2.68 8.73
C TRP A 15 19.80 2.02 8.48
N PHE A 16 18.81 2.77 7.98
CA PHE A 16 17.50 2.21 7.63
C PHE A 16 17.61 1.11 6.59
N ILE A 17 18.35 1.37 5.49
CA ILE A 17 18.56 0.38 4.42
C ILE A 17 19.30 -0.85 4.95
N ALA A 18 20.35 -0.64 5.76
CA ALA A 18 21.12 -1.74 6.35
C ALA A 18 20.24 -2.62 7.25
N ILE A 19 19.44 -2.03 8.13
CA ILE A 19 18.52 -2.75 9.01
C ILE A 19 17.48 -3.53 8.18
N LEU A 20 16.90 -2.89 7.17
CA LEU A 20 15.91 -3.52 6.29
C LEU A 20 16.52 -4.70 5.52
N ALA A 21 17.73 -4.53 4.98
CA ALA A 21 18.44 -5.59 4.26
C ALA A 21 18.78 -6.77 5.19
N VAL A 22 19.35 -6.49 6.36
CA VAL A 22 19.67 -7.52 7.35
C VAL A 22 18.40 -8.27 7.80
N PHE A 23 17.33 -7.55 8.08
CA PHE A 23 16.04 -8.14 8.45
C PHE A 23 15.52 -9.07 7.33
N THR A 24 15.52 -8.62 6.08
CA THR A 24 15.06 -9.41 4.94
C THR A 24 15.92 -10.68 4.76
N VAL A 25 17.25 -10.54 4.83
CA VAL A 25 18.17 -11.68 4.72
C VAL A 25 17.95 -12.68 5.86
N ILE A 26 17.80 -12.22 7.10
CA ILE A 26 17.55 -13.10 8.25
C ILE A 26 16.24 -13.87 8.05
N VAL A 27 15.15 -13.20 7.67
CA VAL A 27 13.85 -13.86 7.45
C VAL A 27 13.94 -14.88 6.32
N THR A 28 14.62 -14.54 5.22
CA THR A 28 14.81 -15.46 4.08
C THR A 28 15.63 -16.69 4.50
N LEU A 29 16.76 -16.49 5.18
CA LEU A 29 17.59 -17.60 5.65
C LEU A 29 16.85 -18.49 6.65
N LEU A 30 16.11 -17.93 7.58
CA LEU A 30 15.33 -18.70 8.55
C LEU A 30 14.17 -19.47 7.88
N SER A 31 13.61 -18.99 6.78
CA SER A 31 12.55 -19.69 6.05
C SER A 31 13.08 -20.81 5.14
N GLU A 32 14.31 -20.68 4.61
CA GLU A 32 14.90 -21.67 3.69
C GLU A 32 15.76 -22.74 4.40
N VAL A 33 16.60 -22.31 5.37
CA VAL A 33 17.63 -23.17 5.98
C VAL A 33 17.04 -24.10 7.04
N THR A 34 15.97 -23.72 7.70
CA THR A 34 15.50 -24.51 8.84
C THR A 34 14.73 -25.76 8.44
N GLY A 35 14.27 -25.94 7.16
CA GLY A 35 13.54 -27.16 6.76
C GLY A 35 12.57 -27.68 7.86
N MET A 36 12.64 -27.03 9.02
CA MET A 36 11.75 -27.16 10.16
C MET A 36 10.81 -25.98 10.10
N ASP A 37 9.53 -26.21 10.29
CA ASP A 37 8.41 -25.26 10.32
C ASP A 37 8.52 -24.11 11.36
N MET A 38 9.72 -23.56 11.58
CA MET A 38 9.92 -22.47 12.55
C MET A 38 9.31 -21.15 12.10
N ILE A 39 9.25 -20.89 10.80
CA ILE A 39 8.58 -19.72 10.24
C ILE A 39 7.55 -20.17 9.22
N SER A 40 6.27 -20.06 9.57
CA SER A 40 5.18 -20.42 8.66
C SER A 40 5.14 -19.50 7.43
N THR A 41 4.77 -20.05 6.28
CA THR A 41 4.53 -19.28 5.04
C THR A 41 3.56 -18.11 5.28
N SER A 42 2.57 -18.29 6.15
CA SER A 42 1.64 -17.24 6.55
C SER A 42 2.32 -16.07 7.24
N PHE A 43 3.34 -16.34 8.08
CA PHE A 43 4.10 -15.28 8.74
C PHE A 43 4.96 -14.49 7.76
N VAL A 44 5.62 -15.17 6.80
CA VAL A 44 6.38 -14.51 5.71
C VAL A 44 5.47 -13.59 4.88
N LYS A 45 4.28 -14.08 4.50
CA LYS A 45 3.26 -13.26 3.82
C LYS A 45 2.83 -12.05 4.66
N THR A 46 2.65 -12.24 5.96
CA THR A 46 2.29 -11.14 6.87
C THR A 46 3.39 -10.09 6.95
N LEU A 47 4.66 -10.50 7.01
CA LEU A 47 5.79 -9.57 6.97
C LEU A 47 5.85 -8.81 5.64
N GLY A 48 5.72 -9.48 4.51
CA GLY A 48 5.71 -8.83 3.20
C GLY A 48 4.57 -7.82 3.05
N LYS A 49 3.35 -8.18 3.47
CA LYS A 49 2.21 -7.25 3.53
C LYS A 49 2.50 -6.05 4.43
N THR A 50 3.09 -6.28 5.59
CA THR A 50 3.48 -5.21 6.51
C THR A 50 4.47 -4.23 5.88
N LEU A 51 5.45 -4.71 5.09
CA LEU A 51 6.38 -3.82 4.37
C LEU A 51 5.66 -2.96 3.33
N CYS A 52 4.66 -3.50 2.63
CA CYS A 52 3.82 -2.72 1.71
C CYS A 52 3.01 -1.64 2.46
N LEU A 53 2.45 -1.97 3.64
CA LEU A 53 1.74 -1.01 4.49
C LEU A 53 2.67 0.06 5.05
N CYS A 54 3.92 -0.27 5.36
CA CYS A 54 4.95 0.71 5.72
C CYS A 54 5.24 1.68 4.57
N LEU A 55 5.27 1.18 3.33
CA LEU A 55 5.51 2.03 2.15
C LEU A 55 4.38 3.04 1.94
N VAL A 56 3.12 2.63 2.04
CA VAL A 56 1.99 3.56 1.95
C VAL A 56 1.92 4.51 3.15
N ALA A 57 2.37 4.08 4.33
CA ALA A 57 2.45 4.95 5.51
C ALA A 57 3.50 6.05 5.33
N ILE A 58 4.66 5.76 4.73
CA ILE A 58 5.63 6.79 4.35
C ILE A 58 5.00 7.78 3.37
N ALA A 59 4.30 7.30 2.34
CA ALA A 59 3.62 8.15 1.37
C ALA A 59 2.61 9.09 2.07
N MET A 60 1.82 8.56 2.99
CA MET A 60 0.88 9.35 3.80
C MET A 60 1.59 10.35 4.71
N ASP A 61 2.70 9.99 5.35
CA ASP A 61 3.47 10.92 6.20
C ASP A 61 4.07 12.06 5.39
N VAL A 62 4.52 11.81 4.18
CA VAL A 62 5.05 12.88 3.30
C VAL A 62 3.97 13.92 2.98
N VAL A 63 2.75 13.49 2.67
CA VAL A 63 1.63 14.41 2.41
C VAL A 63 1.17 15.09 3.68
N TRP A 64 1.00 14.35 4.76
CA TRP A 64 0.45 14.89 5.99
C TRP A 64 1.51 15.50 6.89
N GLY A 65 2.56 14.75 7.19
CA GLY A 65 3.59 15.15 8.13
C GLY A 65 4.47 16.30 7.63
N TYR A 66 4.82 16.28 6.33
CA TYR A 66 5.73 17.27 5.75
C TYR A 66 4.99 18.36 4.99
N CYS A 67 3.92 18.06 4.24
CA CYS A 67 3.16 19.05 3.47
C CYS A 67 1.96 19.64 4.22
N GLY A 68 1.53 19.02 5.32
CA GLY A 68 0.41 19.48 6.13
C GLY A 68 -0.98 19.13 5.56
N ILE A 69 -1.05 18.28 4.54
CA ILE A 69 -2.29 17.87 3.89
C ILE A 69 -2.72 16.52 4.46
N LEU A 70 -3.76 16.49 5.27
CA LEU A 70 -4.38 15.24 5.70
C LEU A 70 -5.24 14.68 4.55
N SER A 71 -4.70 13.71 3.83
CA SER A 71 -5.42 13.02 2.76
C SER A 71 -6.01 11.70 3.27
N LEU A 72 -7.34 11.60 3.27
CA LEU A 72 -8.05 10.37 3.64
C LEU A 72 -8.43 9.54 2.39
N GLY A 73 -7.56 9.58 1.36
CA GLY A 73 -7.78 8.91 0.08
C GLY A 73 -6.66 7.98 -0.37
N HIS A 74 -5.59 7.79 0.43
CA HIS A 74 -4.42 7.03 -0.01
C HIS A 74 -4.71 5.55 -0.24
N PHE A 75 -5.66 4.95 0.46
CA PHE A 75 -6.08 3.57 0.21
C PHE A 75 -6.88 3.42 -1.11
N ALA A 76 -7.48 4.47 -1.63
CA ALA A 76 -8.04 4.45 -2.99
C ALA A 76 -6.94 4.21 -4.03
N PHE A 77 -5.83 4.95 -3.94
CA PHE A 77 -4.69 4.78 -4.84
C PHE A 77 -4.01 3.42 -4.66
N PHE A 78 -3.87 2.96 -3.42
CA PHE A 78 -3.38 1.65 -3.06
C PHE A 78 -4.22 0.53 -3.70
N GLY A 79 -5.54 0.61 -3.56
CA GLY A 79 -6.44 -0.39 -4.14
C GLY A 79 -6.45 -0.37 -5.67
N ILE A 80 -6.42 0.81 -6.32
CA ILE A 80 -6.33 0.91 -7.79
C ILE A 80 -5.08 0.18 -8.32
N GLY A 81 -3.91 0.40 -7.68
CA GLY A 81 -2.69 -0.33 -8.04
C GLY A 81 -2.84 -1.84 -7.86
N GLY A 82 -3.53 -2.26 -6.80
CA GLY A 82 -3.87 -3.66 -6.55
C GLY A 82 -4.80 -4.26 -7.59
N TYR A 83 -5.83 -3.54 -8.01
CA TYR A 83 -6.73 -3.97 -9.09
C TYR A 83 -6.00 -4.10 -10.43
N ALA A 84 -5.11 -3.18 -10.75
CA ALA A 84 -4.34 -3.24 -11.99
C ALA A 84 -3.54 -4.54 -12.08
N ILE A 85 -2.72 -4.86 -11.08
CA ILE A 85 -1.96 -6.11 -11.08
C ILE A 85 -2.86 -7.35 -10.92
N GLY A 86 -3.95 -7.21 -10.17
CA GLY A 86 -4.94 -8.28 -9.95
C GLY A 86 -5.61 -8.72 -11.24
N MET A 87 -5.92 -7.79 -12.14
CA MET A 87 -6.46 -8.11 -13.47
C MET A 87 -5.49 -8.95 -14.29
N TRP A 88 -4.20 -8.59 -14.33
CA TRP A 88 -3.21 -9.38 -15.02
C TRP A 88 -3.06 -10.80 -14.43
N LEU A 89 -2.96 -10.91 -13.10
CA LEU A 89 -2.84 -12.20 -12.43
C LEU A 89 -4.03 -13.10 -12.72
N MET A 90 -5.22 -12.55 -12.71
CA MET A 90 -6.44 -13.30 -12.99
C MET A 90 -6.52 -13.69 -14.46
N TYR A 91 -6.17 -12.78 -15.40
CA TYR A 91 -6.14 -13.05 -16.83
C TYR A 91 -5.17 -14.18 -17.14
N ALA A 92 -3.93 -14.08 -16.73
CA ALA A 92 -2.89 -15.04 -17.02
C ALA A 92 -3.15 -16.43 -16.37
N ARG A 93 -3.78 -16.44 -15.18
CA ARG A 93 -4.27 -17.70 -14.59
C ARG A 93 -5.38 -18.33 -15.43
N THR A 94 -6.33 -17.51 -15.91
CA THR A 94 -7.42 -18.00 -16.76
C THR A 94 -6.91 -18.54 -18.07
N GLU A 95 -5.91 -17.88 -18.66
CA GLU A 95 -5.21 -18.34 -19.85
C GLU A 95 -4.59 -19.74 -19.64
N GLY A 96 -3.87 -19.95 -18.53
CA GLY A 96 -3.31 -21.27 -18.19
C GLY A 96 -4.39 -22.35 -18.11
N ILE A 97 -5.51 -22.11 -17.43
CA ILE A 97 -6.63 -23.05 -17.31
C ILE A 97 -7.25 -23.35 -18.69
N VAL A 98 -7.44 -22.34 -19.53
CA VAL A 98 -7.98 -22.51 -20.89
C VAL A 98 -7.03 -23.33 -21.75
N LEU A 99 -5.73 -23.00 -21.75
CA LEU A 99 -4.72 -23.77 -22.51
C LEU A 99 -4.66 -25.23 -22.09
N GLU A 100 -4.71 -25.53 -20.79
CA GLU A 100 -4.77 -26.88 -20.25
C GLU A 100 -6.04 -27.61 -20.74
N SER A 101 -7.19 -26.95 -20.71
CA SER A 101 -8.46 -27.55 -21.17
C SER A 101 -8.48 -27.82 -22.67
N LEU A 102 -7.78 -27.04 -23.48
CA LEU A 102 -7.67 -27.19 -24.93
C LEU A 102 -6.58 -28.17 -25.36
N ALA A 103 -5.56 -28.44 -24.54
CA ALA A 103 -4.46 -29.34 -24.81
C ALA A 103 -4.90 -30.81 -25.06
N GLY A 104 -6.08 -31.20 -24.57
CA GLY A 104 -6.70 -32.50 -24.77
C GLY A 104 -7.55 -32.62 -26.04
N GLN A 105 -7.67 -31.57 -26.86
CA GLN A 105 -8.50 -31.58 -28.06
C GLN A 105 -7.70 -32.08 -29.30
N PRO A 106 -8.38 -32.78 -30.26
CA PRO A 106 -7.71 -33.39 -31.41
C PRO A 106 -7.20 -32.40 -32.49
N LEU A 107 -7.60 -31.14 -32.42
CA LEU A 107 -7.16 -30.07 -33.31
C LEU A 107 -6.54 -28.93 -32.48
N PRO A 108 -5.39 -28.35 -32.89
CA PRO A 108 -4.83 -27.18 -32.16
C PRO A 108 -5.79 -26.00 -32.25
N ALA A 109 -6.15 -25.43 -31.07
CA ALA A 109 -7.00 -24.25 -31.00
C ALA A 109 -6.33 -23.06 -31.69
N THR A 110 -7.09 -22.27 -32.40
CA THR A 110 -6.61 -21.03 -33.02
C THR A 110 -6.43 -19.95 -31.96
N PRO A 111 -5.54 -18.94 -32.15
CA PRO A 111 -5.39 -17.83 -31.22
C PRO A 111 -6.71 -17.09 -30.94
N ALA A 112 -7.62 -17.04 -31.91
CA ALA A 112 -8.94 -16.43 -31.72
C ALA A 112 -9.82 -17.25 -30.77
N GLU A 113 -9.86 -18.57 -30.93
CA GLU A 113 -10.62 -19.47 -30.05
C GLU A 113 -10.09 -19.43 -28.61
N ILE A 114 -8.78 -19.33 -28.42
CA ILE A 114 -8.16 -19.18 -27.11
C ILE A 114 -8.59 -17.85 -26.49
N SER A 115 -8.50 -16.75 -27.23
CA SER A 115 -8.92 -15.42 -26.76
C SER A 115 -10.40 -15.37 -26.39
N ASP A 116 -11.27 -15.97 -27.20
CA ASP A 116 -12.71 -16.03 -26.94
C ASP A 116 -13.02 -16.90 -25.71
N ALA A 117 -12.32 -18.01 -25.52
CA ALA A 117 -12.48 -18.89 -24.38
C ALA A 117 -12.04 -18.18 -23.07
N ILE A 118 -10.90 -17.47 -23.09
CA ILE A 118 -10.44 -16.64 -21.96
C ILE A 118 -11.46 -15.55 -21.66
N GLY A 119 -11.91 -14.84 -22.68
CA GLY A 119 -12.92 -13.78 -22.57
C GLY A 119 -14.20 -14.27 -21.93
N ASN A 120 -14.74 -15.42 -22.38
CA ASN A 120 -15.96 -16.03 -21.85
C ASN A 120 -15.78 -16.48 -20.39
N GLN A 121 -14.62 -17.01 -20.02
CA GLN A 121 -14.37 -17.45 -18.66
C GLN A 121 -14.22 -16.26 -17.72
N ILE A 122 -13.51 -15.20 -18.09
CA ILE A 122 -13.43 -13.95 -17.33
C ILE A 122 -14.81 -13.33 -17.19
N PHE A 123 -15.57 -13.25 -18.27
CA PHE A 123 -16.93 -12.75 -18.31
C PHE A 123 -17.85 -13.48 -17.32
N GLY A 124 -17.81 -14.81 -17.31
CA GLY A 124 -18.59 -15.63 -16.37
C GLY A 124 -18.18 -15.40 -14.90
N VAL A 125 -16.89 -15.17 -14.64
CA VAL A 125 -16.39 -14.89 -13.29
C VAL A 125 -16.71 -13.48 -12.84
N VAL A 126 -16.58 -12.49 -13.72
CA VAL A 126 -16.81 -11.08 -13.41
C VAL A 126 -18.30 -10.76 -13.27
N GLY A 127 -19.18 -11.52 -13.96
CA GLY A 127 -20.63 -11.36 -13.85
C GLY A 127 -21.16 -10.05 -14.47
N SER A 128 -20.44 -9.48 -15.44
CA SER A 128 -20.90 -8.32 -16.20
C SER A 128 -21.78 -8.74 -17.40
N SER A 129 -22.57 -7.82 -17.95
CA SER A 129 -23.41 -8.08 -19.12
C SER A 129 -22.65 -8.08 -20.43
N GLU A 130 -21.50 -7.43 -20.49
CA GLU A 130 -20.61 -7.33 -21.65
C GLU A 130 -19.14 -7.46 -21.19
N PHE A 131 -18.23 -7.83 -22.12
CA PHE A 131 -16.80 -7.89 -21.80
C PHE A 131 -16.29 -6.48 -21.43
N PRO A 132 -15.82 -6.26 -20.20
CA PRO A 132 -15.48 -4.93 -19.77
C PRO A 132 -14.22 -4.43 -20.48
N MET A 133 -14.29 -3.25 -21.08
CA MET A 133 -13.17 -2.62 -21.81
C MET A 133 -11.90 -2.46 -20.94
N ILE A 134 -12.06 -2.41 -19.60
CA ILE A 134 -10.95 -2.32 -18.66
C ILE A 134 -10.01 -3.54 -18.72
N TRP A 135 -10.47 -4.70 -19.21
CA TRP A 135 -9.69 -5.92 -19.38
C TRP A 135 -8.92 -6.00 -20.70
N ALA A 136 -9.15 -5.06 -21.64
CA ALA A 136 -8.55 -5.07 -22.97
C ALA A 136 -7.01 -5.11 -22.97
N PHE A 137 -6.37 -4.71 -21.86
CA PHE A 137 -4.90 -4.70 -21.70
C PHE A 137 -4.43 -5.64 -20.57
N ALA A 138 -5.30 -6.52 -20.08
CA ALA A 138 -4.98 -7.38 -18.94
C ALA A 138 -4.02 -8.53 -19.30
N ASP A 139 -3.86 -8.84 -20.59
CA ASP A 139 -2.93 -9.84 -21.12
C ASP A 139 -1.45 -9.45 -20.96
N ASN A 140 -1.15 -8.16 -20.99
CA ASN A 140 0.22 -7.66 -21.05
C ASN A 140 0.70 -7.14 -19.70
N LEU A 141 1.66 -7.85 -19.06
CA LEU A 141 2.25 -7.46 -17.78
C LEU A 141 2.86 -6.05 -17.81
N PHE A 142 3.57 -5.70 -18.89
CA PHE A 142 4.21 -4.37 -18.98
C PHE A 142 3.18 -3.25 -18.97
N LEU A 143 2.07 -3.42 -19.71
CA LEU A 143 0.98 -2.44 -19.70
C LEU A 143 0.32 -2.37 -18.32
N GLN A 144 0.13 -3.49 -17.63
CA GLN A 144 -0.43 -3.50 -16.29
C GLN A 144 0.51 -2.83 -15.27
N LEU A 145 1.82 -3.05 -15.36
CA LEU A 145 2.78 -2.33 -14.54
C LEU A 145 2.78 -0.82 -14.81
N MET A 146 2.58 -0.41 -16.06
CA MET A 146 2.33 1.01 -16.37
C MET A 146 1.02 1.51 -15.75
N MET A 147 -0.05 0.73 -15.79
CA MET A 147 -1.34 1.09 -15.19
C MET A 147 -1.25 1.24 -13.66
N VAL A 148 -0.43 0.43 -12.97
CA VAL A 148 -0.14 0.57 -11.53
C VAL A 148 0.40 1.96 -11.19
N ILE A 149 1.12 2.60 -12.11
CA ILE A 149 1.69 3.94 -11.92
C ILE A 149 0.75 5.02 -12.47
N LEU A 150 0.25 4.83 -13.70
CA LEU A 150 -0.48 5.85 -14.43
C LEU A 150 -1.87 6.09 -13.86
N VAL A 151 -2.63 5.03 -13.50
CA VAL A 151 -4.03 5.21 -13.09
C VAL A 151 -4.13 5.92 -11.73
N PRO A 152 -3.45 5.48 -10.66
CA PRO A 152 -3.47 6.23 -9.40
C PRO A 152 -2.81 7.60 -9.53
N GLY A 153 -1.74 7.73 -10.35
CA GLY A 153 -1.07 9.00 -10.62
C GLY A 153 -1.99 10.00 -11.34
N LEU A 154 -2.68 9.57 -12.38
CA LEU A 154 -3.61 10.41 -13.14
C LEU A 154 -4.82 10.82 -12.29
N LEU A 155 -5.42 9.88 -11.56
CA LEU A 155 -6.52 10.18 -10.65
C LEU A 155 -6.10 11.22 -9.60
N ALA A 156 -4.93 11.03 -8.97
CA ALA A 156 -4.39 11.96 -7.99
C ALA A 156 -4.05 13.31 -8.61
N PHE A 157 -3.49 13.31 -9.83
CA PHE A 157 -3.16 14.55 -10.55
C PHE A 157 -4.41 15.35 -10.87
N VAL A 158 -5.42 14.74 -11.49
CA VAL A 158 -6.66 15.43 -11.90
C VAL A 158 -7.40 15.93 -10.66
N PHE A 159 -7.61 15.07 -9.66
CA PHE A 159 -8.27 15.43 -8.42
C PHE A 159 -7.51 16.54 -7.67
N GLY A 160 -6.20 16.37 -7.48
CA GLY A 160 -5.35 17.33 -6.80
C GLY A 160 -5.27 18.67 -7.53
N TRP A 161 -5.20 18.65 -8.87
CA TRP A 161 -5.20 19.85 -9.67
C TRP A 161 -6.50 20.67 -9.47
N LEU A 162 -7.65 20.02 -9.52
CA LEU A 162 -8.94 20.67 -9.25
C LEU A 162 -9.02 21.22 -7.84
N ALA A 163 -8.67 20.41 -6.83
CA ALA A 163 -8.75 20.76 -5.42
C ALA A 163 -7.80 21.92 -5.05
N PHE A 164 -6.54 21.85 -5.47
CA PHE A 164 -5.54 22.88 -5.11
C PHE A 164 -5.75 24.17 -5.89
N ARG A 165 -6.18 24.09 -7.15
CA ARG A 165 -6.54 25.27 -7.95
C ARG A 165 -7.74 26.03 -7.33
N SER A 166 -8.68 25.29 -6.77
CA SER A 166 -9.83 25.88 -6.03
C SER A 166 -9.46 26.37 -4.63
N ARG A 167 -8.17 26.30 -4.25
CA ARG A 167 -7.63 26.71 -2.95
C ARG A 167 -8.29 26.04 -1.75
N VAL A 168 -8.77 24.81 -1.95
CA VAL A 168 -9.31 24.01 -0.86
C VAL A 168 -8.16 23.61 0.08
N THR A 169 -8.32 23.88 1.37
CA THR A 169 -7.28 23.63 2.38
C THR A 169 -7.86 23.04 3.66
N GLY A 170 -6.97 22.51 4.52
CA GLY A 170 -7.33 22.01 5.83
C GLY A 170 -8.33 20.86 5.80
N VAL A 171 -9.32 20.89 6.68
CA VAL A 171 -10.31 19.84 6.89
C VAL A 171 -11.17 19.60 5.64
N TYR A 172 -11.48 20.65 4.87
CA TYR A 172 -12.26 20.51 3.64
C TYR A 172 -11.58 19.61 2.60
N LEU A 173 -10.26 19.67 2.50
CA LEU A 173 -9.50 18.80 1.60
C LEU A 173 -9.55 17.34 2.07
N SER A 174 -9.50 17.10 3.38
CA SER A 174 -9.65 15.75 3.94
C SER A 174 -11.02 15.16 3.65
N ILE A 175 -12.10 15.95 3.80
CA ILE A 175 -13.46 15.54 3.47
C ILE A 175 -13.58 15.24 1.96
N LEU A 176 -12.98 16.09 1.11
CA LEU A 176 -13.04 15.94 -0.34
C LEU A 176 -12.30 14.66 -0.80
N THR A 177 -11.12 14.36 -0.24
CA THR A 177 -10.40 13.10 -0.53
C THR A 177 -11.17 11.88 -0.03
N GLN A 178 -11.87 11.99 1.10
CA GLN A 178 -12.72 10.94 1.61
C GLN A 178 -13.95 10.70 0.73
N ALA A 179 -14.57 11.76 0.22
CA ALA A 179 -15.69 11.67 -0.73
C ALA A 179 -15.26 11.03 -2.06
N MET A 180 -14.06 11.39 -2.57
CA MET A 180 -13.48 10.75 -3.75
C MET A 180 -13.31 9.24 -3.52
N THR A 181 -12.77 8.85 -2.38
CA THR A 181 -12.54 7.44 -2.03
C THR A 181 -13.85 6.67 -1.93
N LEU A 182 -14.87 7.27 -1.29
CA LEU A 182 -16.19 6.68 -1.19
C LEU A 182 -16.86 6.50 -2.56
N ALA A 183 -16.78 7.53 -3.42
CA ALA A 183 -17.33 7.45 -4.77
C ALA A 183 -16.66 6.34 -5.60
N LEU A 184 -15.33 6.21 -5.49
CA LEU A 184 -14.59 5.14 -6.14
C LEU A 184 -15.00 3.76 -5.60
N ALA A 185 -15.08 3.60 -4.27
CA ALA A 185 -15.48 2.35 -3.65
C ALA A 185 -16.90 1.94 -4.09
N LEU A 186 -17.86 2.89 -4.10
CA LEU A 186 -19.23 2.64 -4.57
C LEU A 186 -19.29 2.26 -6.06
N TYR A 187 -18.47 2.86 -6.90
CA TYR A 187 -18.34 2.45 -8.29
C TYR A 187 -17.82 1.01 -8.42
N LEU A 188 -16.80 0.66 -7.65
CA LEU A 188 -16.20 -0.67 -7.68
C LEU A 188 -17.12 -1.76 -7.07
N PHE A 189 -18.05 -1.39 -6.19
CA PHE A 189 -19.06 -2.32 -5.67
C PHE A 189 -20.09 -2.74 -6.74
N GLN A 190 -20.22 -1.99 -7.83
CA GLN A 190 -21.12 -2.36 -8.91
C GLN A 190 -20.52 -3.50 -9.73
N ASN A 191 -21.33 -4.52 -10.08
CA ASN A 191 -20.87 -5.61 -10.95
C ASN A 191 -20.50 -5.10 -12.35
N ASP A 192 -21.20 -4.07 -12.84
CA ASP A 192 -20.94 -3.44 -14.14
C ASP A 192 -19.57 -2.73 -14.20
N SER A 193 -18.88 -2.54 -13.06
CA SER A 193 -17.49 -2.07 -13.05
C SER A 193 -16.53 -3.02 -13.77
N GLY A 194 -16.94 -4.27 -13.99
CA GLY A 194 -16.10 -5.31 -14.57
C GLY A 194 -15.07 -5.90 -13.60
N LEU A 195 -15.15 -5.60 -12.31
CA LEU A 195 -14.20 -6.03 -11.28
C LEU A 195 -14.85 -6.93 -10.21
N ARG A 196 -15.97 -7.59 -10.57
CA ARG A 196 -16.70 -8.55 -9.74
C ARG A 196 -17.38 -7.96 -8.51
N GLY A 197 -17.58 -6.65 -8.48
CA GLY A 197 -18.32 -5.97 -7.41
C GLY A 197 -17.86 -6.33 -6.01
N ASN A 198 -18.82 -6.68 -5.13
CA ASN A 198 -18.54 -6.99 -3.72
C ASN A 198 -17.59 -8.20 -3.52
N ASN A 199 -17.58 -9.16 -4.45
CA ASN A 199 -16.74 -10.36 -4.35
C ASN A 199 -15.27 -10.05 -4.66
N GLY A 200 -15.00 -9.03 -5.46
CA GLY A 200 -13.67 -8.64 -5.86
C GLY A 200 -12.90 -9.69 -6.66
N LEU A 201 -11.62 -9.48 -6.87
CA LEU A 201 -10.72 -10.40 -7.55
C LEU A 201 -10.04 -11.32 -6.52
N SER A 202 -10.09 -12.62 -6.73
CA SER A 202 -9.54 -13.65 -5.82
C SER A 202 -8.59 -14.60 -6.53
N GLY A 203 -7.77 -15.33 -5.74
CA GLY A 203 -6.77 -16.26 -6.30
C GLY A 203 -5.51 -15.57 -6.79
N LEU A 204 -5.23 -14.36 -6.32
CA LEU A 204 -4.11 -13.53 -6.74
C LEU A 204 -2.74 -14.04 -6.23
N GLN A 205 -2.72 -15.03 -5.33
CA GLN A 205 -1.48 -15.62 -4.81
C GLN A 205 -0.80 -16.60 -5.78
N ASN A 206 -1.48 -17.00 -6.85
CA ASN A 206 -0.94 -17.91 -7.83
C ASN A 206 -0.31 -17.11 -8.96
N ILE A 207 1.01 -17.25 -9.12
CA ILE A 207 1.74 -16.54 -10.17
C ILE A 207 1.75 -17.41 -11.42
N PRO A 208 1.27 -16.91 -12.56
CA PRO A 208 1.30 -17.64 -13.83
C PRO A 208 2.74 -18.00 -14.23
N GLY A 209 2.92 -19.24 -14.75
CA GLY A 209 4.24 -19.75 -15.15
C GLY A 209 5.13 -20.25 -14.01
N TYR A 210 4.64 -20.16 -12.76
CA TYR A 210 5.32 -20.67 -11.56
C TYR A 210 4.38 -21.58 -10.74
N GLU A 211 3.58 -22.39 -11.43
CA GLU A 211 2.57 -23.25 -10.83
C GLU A 211 3.20 -24.34 -9.96
N ASP A 212 4.40 -24.82 -10.34
CA ASP A 212 5.20 -25.78 -9.58
C ASP A 212 5.96 -25.14 -8.39
N ALA A 213 6.02 -23.82 -8.30
CA ALA A 213 6.73 -23.15 -7.22
C ALA A 213 5.95 -23.27 -5.90
N SER A 214 6.66 -23.61 -4.83
CA SER A 214 6.05 -23.65 -3.51
C SER A 214 5.53 -22.28 -3.10
N GLN A 215 4.38 -22.22 -2.39
CA GLN A 215 3.85 -20.95 -1.86
C GLN A 215 4.83 -20.27 -0.91
N ALA A 216 5.77 -21.02 -0.32
CA ALA A 216 6.85 -20.47 0.48
C ALA A 216 7.83 -19.65 -0.38
N ALA A 217 8.31 -20.20 -1.50
CA ALA A 217 9.22 -19.51 -2.42
C ALA A 217 8.58 -18.24 -2.98
N ILE A 218 7.33 -18.31 -3.42
CA ILE A 218 6.57 -17.13 -3.90
C ILE A 218 6.50 -16.05 -2.82
N SER A 219 6.21 -16.44 -1.57
CA SER A 219 6.10 -15.49 -0.45
C SER A 219 7.43 -14.80 -0.15
N ILE A 220 8.56 -15.49 -0.29
CA ILE A 220 9.91 -14.93 -0.12
C ILE A 220 10.20 -13.92 -1.23
N VAL A 221 9.88 -14.24 -2.49
CA VAL A 221 10.06 -13.31 -3.62
C VAL A 221 9.29 -12.01 -3.38
N PHE A 222 8.02 -12.11 -2.95
CA PHE A 222 7.23 -10.91 -2.63
C PHE A 222 7.72 -10.17 -1.40
N LEU A 223 8.24 -10.86 -0.38
CA LEU A 223 8.88 -10.23 0.76
C LEU A 223 10.08 -9.37 0.32
N ILE A 224 10.97 -9.96 -0.50
CA ILE A 224 12.15 -9.26 -1.04
C ILE A 224 11.73 -8.08 -1.91
N ALA A 225 10.76 -8.26 -2.81
CA ALA A 225 10.25 -7.19 -3.66
C ALA A 225 9.64 -6.05 -2.83
N SER A 226 8.88 -6.37 -1.77
CA SER A 226 8.30 -5.40 -0.86
C SER A 226 9.38 -4.64 -0.06
N ALA A 227 10.44 -5.34 0.36
CA ALA A 227 11.56 -4.72 1.05
C ALA A 227 12.34 -3.77 0.13
N ILE A 228 12.59 -4.17 -1.12
CA ILE A 228 13.24 -3.31 -2.13
C ILE A 228 12.37 -2.07 -2.40
N ALA A 229 11.05 -2.24 -2.58
CA ALA A 229 10.13 -1.14 -2.81
C ALA A 229 10.08 -0.17 -1.62
N LEU A 230 10.05 -0.69 -0.38
CA LEU A 230 10.10 0.12 0.83
C LEU A 230 11.42 0.88 0.94
N GLY A 231 12.55 0.22 0.70
CA GLY A 231 13.89 0.84 0.70
C GLY A 231 14.00 1.94 -0.34
N ALA A 232 13.58 1.66 -1.58
CA ALA A 232 13.58 2.65 -2.67
C ALA A 232 12.65 3.83 -2.37
N GLY A 233 11.44 3.59 -1.89
CA GLY A 233 10.49 4.61 -1.49
C GLY A 233 11.01 5.47 -0.34
N TYR A 234 11.65 4.87 0.65
CA TYR A 234 12.27 5.59 1.77
C TYR A 234 13.40 6.52 1.28
N VAL A 235 14.32 6.02 0.44
CA VAL A 235 15.40 6.82 -0.15
C VAL A 235 14.85 7.95 -0.98
N PHE A 236 13.88 7.67 -1.83
CA PHE A 236 13.24 8.65 -2.69
C PHE A 236 12.61 9.79 -1.88
N PHE A 237 11.78 9.47 -0.89
CA PHE A 237 11.15 10.50 -0.07
C PHE A 237 12.13 11.21 0.86
N ALA A 238 13.14 10.52 1.38
CA ALA A 238 14.20 11.15 2.13
C ALA A 238 14.97 12.18 1.28
N TRP A 239 15.23 11.86 0.01
CA TRP A 239 15.84 12.77 -0.96
C TRP A 239 14.93 13.98 -1.24
N VAL A 240 13.65 13.78 -1.50
CA VAL A 240 12.67 14.85 -1.73
C VAL A 240 12.59 15.79 -0.53
N VAL A 241 12.48 15.23 0.69
CA VAL A 241 12.25 15.99 1.94
C VAL A 241 13.51 16.71 2.45
N SER A 242 14.72 16.19 2.14
CA SER A 242 15.99 16.83 2.52
C SER A 242 16.44 17.92 1.54
N GLY A 243 15.90 17.92 0.31
CA GLY A 243 16.22 18.88 -0.72
C GLY A 243 15.54 20.25 -0.56
N LYS A 244 15.79 21.15 -1.52
CA LYS A 244 15.13 22.46 -1.59
C LYS A 244 13.60 22.34 -1.61
N MET A 245 13.09 21.33 -2.33
CA MET A 245 11.68 21.04 -2.40
C MET A 245 11.08 20.75 -1.02
N GLY A 246 11.75 19.91 -0.23
CA GLY A 246 11.32 19.60 1.13
C GLY A 246 11.28 20.82 2.05
N SER A 247 12.21 21.76 1.89
CA SER A 247 12.20 23.02 2.65
C SER A 247 10.98 23.87 2.31
N VAL A 248 10.62 23.98 1.01
CA VAL A 248 9.42 24.71 0.57
C VAL A 248 8.15 24.02 1.09
N VAL A 249 8.07 22.69 0.98
CA VAL A 249 6.92 21.88 1.43
C VAL A 249 6.69 22.02 2.94
N LYS A 250 7.76 21.98 3.76
CA LYS A 250 7.68 22.26 5.20
C LYS A 250 7.21 23.68 5.49
N GLY A 251 7.72 24.65 4.70
CA GLY A 251 7.27 26.05 4.80
C GLY A 251 5.77 26.20 4.49
N ILE A 252 5.24 25.45 3.50
CA ILE A 252 3.81 25.41 3.17
C ILE A 252 3.00 24.87 4.35
N ARG A 253 3.47 23.78 4.97
CA ARG A 253 2.84 23.22 6.18
C ARG A 253 2.76 24.23 7.33
N ASP A 254 3.86 24.95 7.56
CA ASP A 254 3.97 25.84 8.71
C ASP A 254 3.20 27.15 8.47
N ASN A 255 3.29 27.74 7.28
CA ASN A 255 2.55 28.95 6.89
C ASN A 255 2.47 29.12 5.36
N GLU A 256 1.40 28.62 4.78
CA GLU A 256 1.17 28.67 3.33
C GLU A 256 1.17 30.10 2.76
N ALA A 257 0.56 31.04 3.47
CA ALA A 257 0.47 32.45 3.02
C ALA A 257 1.87 33.07 2.89
N ARG A 258 2.75 32.80 3.87
CA ARG A 258 4.13 33.32 3.83
C ARG A 258 4.92 32.78 2.64
N VAL A 259 4.80 31.47 2.33
CA VAL A 259 5.48 30.87 1.19
C VAL A 259 4.98 31.46 -0.12
N ARG A 260 3.68 31.70 -0.21
CA ARG A 260 3.05 32.36 -1.37
C ARG A 260 3.56 33.80 -1.56
N PHE A 261 3.72 34.55 -0.49
CA PHE A 261 4.29 35.90 -0.54
C PHE A 261 5.76 35.93 -0.99
N LEU A 262 6.50 34.84 -0.76
CA LEU A 262 7.87 34.68 -1.26
C LEU A 262 7.93 34.33 -2.75
N GLY A 263 6.77 34.24 -3.46
CA GLY A 263 6.68 33.99 -4.89
C GLY A 263 6.64 32.52 -5.30
N TYR A 264 6.52 31.57 -4.36
CA TYR A 264 6.36 30.16 -4.71
C TYR A 264 4.94 29.80 -5.11
N HIS A 265 4.80 28.98 -6.16
CA HIS A 265 3.53 28.41 -6.61
C HIS A 265 3.14 27.23 -5.74
N VAL A 266 2.52 27.49 -4.59
CA VAL A 266 2.18 26.50 -3.56
C VAL A 266 1.37 25.33 -4.12
N GLU A 267 0.44 25.60 -5.02
CA GLU A 267 -0.42 24.61 -5.67
C GLU A 267 0.38 23.53 -6.40
N SER A 268 1.42 23.92 -7.12
CA SER A 268 2.28 22.98 -7.88
C SER A 268 3.08 22.06 -6.96
N TYR A 269 3.59 22.59 -5.83
CA TYR A 269 4.29 21.77 -4.83
C TYR A 269 3.37 20.77 -4.16
N LYS A 270 2.16 21.20 -3.77
CA LYS A 270 1.13 20.32 -3.21
C LYS A 270 0.72 19.23 -4.20
N LEU A 271 0.49 19.60 -5.46
CA LEU A 271 0.11 18.69 -6.52
C LEU A 271 1.19 17.63 -6.76
N PHE A 272 2.45 18.05 -6.86
CA PHE A 272 3.57 17.13 -7.04
C PHE A 272 3.67 16.11 -5.90
N ILE A 273 3.64 16.57 -4.65
CA ILE A 273 3.70 15.68 -3.48
C ILE A 273 2.50 14.74 -3.47
N PHE A 274 1.29 15.24 -3.69
CA PHE A 274 0.07 14.43 -3.68
C PHE A 274 0.09 13.35 -4.77
N THR A 275 0.51 13.71 -5.99
CA THR A 275 0.57 12.76 -7.11
C THR A 275 1.66 11.71 -6.92
N THR A 276 2.85 12.10 -6.50
CA THR A 276 3.95 11.14 -6.28
C THR A 276 3.65 10.17 -5.14
N THR A 277 3.03 10.63 -4.07
CA THR A 277 2.63 9.75 -2.96
C THR A 277 1.50 8.80 -3.35
N ALA A 278 0.58 9.21 -4.22
CA ALA A 278 -0.46 8.36 -4.77
C ALA A 278 0.12 7.24 -5.67
N VAL A 279 1.12 7.57 -6.50
CA VAL A 279 1.83 6.57 -7.31
C VAL A 279 2.53 5.53 -6.42
N VAL A 280 3.23 5.98 -5.38
CA VAL A 280 3.90 5.07 -4.44
C VAL A 280 2.88 4.20 -3.68
N ALA A 281 1.71 4.75 -3.32
CA ALA A 281 0.62 3.98 -2.74
C ALA A 281 0.10 2.91 -3.73
N GLY A 282 -0.03 3.22 -5.02
CA GLY A 282 -0.39 2.25 -6.06
C GLY A 282 0.61 1.11 -6.19
N ILE A 283 1.91 1.42 -6.20
CA ILE A 283 2.99 0.41 -6.21
C ILE A 283 2.90 -0.49 -4.95
N ALA A 284 2.66 0.09 -3.79
CA ALA A 284 2.50 -0.66 -2.55
C ALA A 284 1.30 -1.62 -2.63
N GLY A 285 0.17 -1.18 -3.20
CA GLY A 285 -1.01 -2.02 -3.43
C GLY A 285 -0.74 -3.16 -4.40
N ALA A 286 -0.04 -2.90 -5.50
CA ALA A 286 0.32 -3.92 -6.47
C ALA A 286 1.19 -5.04 -5.88
N LEU A 287 2.02 -4.73 -4.87
CA LEU A 287 2.83 -5.73 -4.15
C LEU A 287 2.06 -6.40 -3.00
N TYR A 288 1.07 -5.73 -2.43
CA TYR A 288 0.30 -6.23 -1.28
C TYR A 288 -0.69 -7.32 -1.68
N TYR A 289 -1.52 -7.09 -2.70
CA TYR A 289 -2.66 -7.96 -3.00
C TYR A 289 -2.29 -9.34 -3.53
N PRO A 290 -1.21 -9.57 -4.25
CA PRO A 290 -0.73 -10.93 -4.54
C PRO A 290 -0.39 -11.73 -3.27
N GLN A 291 0.07 -11.05 -2.21
CA GLN A 291 0.34 -11.69 -0.92
C GLN A 291 -0.93 -11.89 -0.08
N ALA A 292 -1.92 -11.02 -0.24
CA ALA A 292 -3.23 -11.15 0.41
C ALA A 292 -4.11 -12.22 -0.27
N GLY A 293 -3.93 -12.41 -1.59
CA GLY A 293 -4.65 -13.40 -2.39
C GLY A 293 -6.04 -12.95 -2.86
N ILE A 294 -6.54 -11.83 -2.36
CA ILE A 294 -7.84 -11.25 -2.72
C ILE A 294 -7.79 -9.73 -2.61
N ILE A 295 -8.55 -9.07 -3.47
CA ILE A 295 -8.85 -7.64 -3.36
C ILE A 295 -10.34 -7.43 -3.53
N ASN A 296 -10.96 -6.67 -2.63
CA ASN A 296 -12.36 -6.28 -2.72
C ASN A 296 -12.53 -4.76 -2.48
N PRO A 297 -13.65 -4.15 -2.95
CA PRO A 297 -13.86 -2.72 -2.79
C PRO A 297 -13.96 -2.23 -1.35
N GLY A 298 -14.30 -3.10 -0.40
CA GLY A 298 -14.37 -2.78 1.02
C GLY A 298 -13.03 -2.33 1.61
N GLU A 299 -11.92 -2.87 1.08
CA GLU A 299 -10.57 -2.49 1.51
C GLU A 299 -10.16 -1.08 1.04
N ILE A 300 -10.83 -0.56 0.00
CA ILE A 300 -10.62 0.79 -0.52
C ILE A 300 -11.46 1.82 0.23
N ALA A 301 -12.44 1.38 1.02
CA ALA A 301 -13.35 2.26 1.74
C ALA A 301 -12.61 3.33 2.57
N PRO A 302 -13.22 4.51 2.78
CA PRO A 302 -12.59 5.64 3.48
C PRO A 302 -11.99 5.30 4.84
N ILE A 303 -12.57 4.31 5.53
CA ILE A 303 -12.12 3.87 6.86
C ILE A 303 -10.67 3.33 6.84
N ALA A 304 -10.26 2.68 5.76
CA ALA A 304 -8.89 2.18 5.62
C ALA A 304 -7.86 3.32 5.59
N SER A 305 -8.18 4.43 4.93
CA SER A 305 -7.33 5.63 4.93
C SER A 305 -7.28 6.32 6.30
N ILE A 306 -8.36 6.22 7.10
CA ILE A 306 -8.37 6.70 8.48
C ILE A 306 -7.42 5.86 9.33
N TYR A 307 -7.46 4.52 9.21
CA TYR A 307 -6.51 3.65 9.92
C TYR A 307 -5.06 3.95 9.56
N LEU A 308 -4.78 4.20 8.28
CA LEU A 308 -3.45 4.62 7.85
C LEU A 308 -2.99 5.91 8.53
N ALA A 309 -3.86 6.91 8.64
CA ALA A 309 -3.55 8.15 9.35
C ALA A 309 -3.27 7.89 10.84
N VAL A 310 -4.04 6.99 11.48
CA VAL A 310 -3.80 6.56 12.86
C VAL A 310 -2.42 5.89 13.01
N TRP A 311 -2.03 5.00 12.08
CA TRP A 311 -0.72 4.34 12.12
C TRP A 311 0.43 5.35 12.03
N VAL A 312 0.33 6.31 11.11
CA VAL A 312 1.30 7.40 10.96
C VAL A 312 1.35 8.29 12.21
N ALA A 313 0.21 8.59 12.81
CA ALA A 313 0.15 9.37 14.05
C ALA A 313 0.80 8.64 15.23
N ILE A 314 0.50 7.35 15.41
CA ILE A 314 1.12 6.48 16.43
C ILE A 314 2.63 6.43 16.24
N GLY A 315 3.10 6.29 15.00
CA GLY A 315 4.53 6.25 14.70
C GLY A 315 5.26 7.57 14.91
N GLY A 316 4.58 8.69 14.70
CA GLY A 316 5.11 10.05 14.86
C GLY A 316 5.21 10.80 13.53
N ARG A 317 4.23 11.65 13.30
CA ARG A 317 4.05 12.46 12.09
C ARG A 317 5.27 13.35 11.79
N GLY A 318 5.61 13.46 10.49
CA GLY A 318 6.72 14.27 10.00
C GLY A 318 8.10 13.63 10.20
N ARG A 319 8.11 12.29 10.30
CA ARG A 319 9.32 11.47 10.42
C ARG A 319 9.15 10.18 9.63
N LEU A 320 9.86 10.03 8.53
CA LEU A 320 9.73 8.87 7.65
C LEU A 320 9.89 7.54 8.41
N TYR A 321 10.90 7.43 9.29
CA TYR A 321 11.09 6.23 10.12
C TYR A 321 9.96 6.02 11.14
N GLY A 322 9.37 7.12 11.64
CA GLY A 322 8.20 7.05 12.53
C GLY A 322 7.02 6.40 11.84
N ALA A 323 6.68 6.81 10.63
CA ALA A 323 5.60 6.21 9.85
C ALA A 323 5.81 4.70 9.64
N VAL A 324 7.06 4.26 9.36
CA VAL A 324 7.41 2.83 9.22
C VAL A 324 7.18 2.09 10.53
N ILE A 325 7.69 2.61 11.66
CA ILE A 325 7.54 1.98 12.98
C ILE A 325 6.06 1.87 13.35
N GLY A 326 5.29 2.94 13.15
CA GLY A 326 3.86 2.95 13.47
C GLY A 326 3.06 1.95 12.64
N ALA A 327 3.28 1.92 11.32
CA ALA A 327 2.62 0.98 10.43
C ALA A 327 3.04 -0.48 10.73
N ALA A 328 4.32 -0.75 10.93
CA ALA A 328 4.81 -2.08 11.27
C ALA A 328 4.23 -2.56 12.61
N PHE A 329 4.28 -1.71 13.65
CA PHE A 329 3.75 -2.03 14.98
C PHE A 329 2.26 -2.36 14.91
N VAL A 330 1.45 -1.49 14.31
CA VAL A 330 0.00 -1.69 14.27
C VAL A 330 -0.39 -2.85 13.36
N SER A 331 0.27 -3.03 12.20
CA SER A 331 0.01 -4.13 11.29
C SER A 331 0.32 -5.49 11.90
N LEU A 332 1.48 -5.64 12.55
CA LEU A 332 1.87 -6.89 13.20
C LEU A 332 0.99 -7.19 14.42
N LEU A 333 0.68 -6.16 15.21
CA LEU A 333 -0.22 -6.30 16.35
C LEU A 333 -1.64 -6.69 15.92
N SER A 334 -2.15 -6.07 14.85
CA SER A 334 -3.43 -6.44 14.23
C SER A 334 -3.43 -7.90 13.79
N SER A 335 -2.38 -8.32 13.05
CA SER A 335 -2.26 -9.70 12.60
C SER A 335 -2.20 -10.71 13.76
N TRP A 336 -1.57 -10.34 14.86
CA TRP A 336 -1.48 -11.19 16.04
C TRP A 336 -2.84 -11.36 16.73
N PHE A 337 -3.59 -10.27 16.89
CA PHE A 337 -4.92 -10.30 17.50
C PHE A 337 -5.98 -10.97 16.60
N THR A 338 -5.97 -10.66 15.31
CA THR A 338 -6.97 -11.18 14.37
C THR A 338 -6.64 -12.56 13.82
N GLY A 339 -5.35 -12.94 13.84
CA GLY A 339 -4.87 -14.25 13.37
C GLY A 339 -4.89 -15.38 14.41
N GLY A 340 -5.53 -15.17 15.58
CA GLY A 340 -5.63 -16.18 16.62
C GLY A 340 -4.35 -16.38 17.45
N GLY A 341 -3.39 -15.46 17.35
CA GLY A 341 -2.16 -15.49 18.17
C GLY A 341 -2.39 -15.13 19.63
N ALA A 342 -3.43 -14.35 19.92
CA ALA A 342 -3.82 -14.02 21.29
C ALA A 342 -4.88 -15.03 21.79
N PRO A 343 -4.66 -15.67 22.97
CA PRO A 343 -5.62 -16.60 23.53
C PRO A 343 -6.89 -15.87 23.97
N ASP A 344 -8.06 -16.41 23.64
CA ASP A 344 -9.33 -15.87 24.08
C ASP A 344 -9.43 -15.89 25.61
N ILE A 345 -10.00 -14.82 26.20
CA ILE A 345 -10.20 -14.72 27.64
C ILE A 345 -11.60 -15.18 27.98
N ASN A 346 -11.71 -16.32 28.65
CA ASN A 346 -12.98 -16.84 29.13
C ASN A 346 -13.29 -16.32 30.54
N LEU A 347 -14.28 -15.42 30.65
CA LEU A 347 -14.72 -14.86 31.92
C LEU A 347 -15.89 -15.68 32.55
N GLY A 348 -16.23 -16.85 31.98
CA GLY A 348 -17.29 -17.71 32.45
C GLY A 348 -18.69 -17.32 31.91
N PHE A 349 -19.03 -16.05 31.90
CA PHE A 349 -20.27 -15.50 31.33
C PHE A 349 -20.09 -14.86 29.95
N TYR A 350 -18.85 -14.57 29.55
CA TYR A 350 -18.52 -13.97 28.25
C TYR A 350 -17.13 -14.41 27.82
N VAL A 351 -16.99 -14.75 26.52
CA VAL A 351 -15.68 -15.03 25.91
C VAL A 351 -15.25 -13.80 25.15
N VAL A 352 -14.16 -13.18 25.59
CA VAL A 352 -13.55 -12.05 24.90
C VAL A 352 -12.76 -12.57 23.72
N GLN A 353 -13.29 -12.39 22.52
CA GLN A 353 -12.58 -12.66 21.27
C GLN A 353 -11.84 -11.40 20.83
N TRP A 354 -10.51 -11.48 20.71
CA TRP A 354 -9.68 -10.33 20.36
C TRP A 354 -10.00 -9.75 18.98
N THR A 355 -10.51 -10.56 18.07
CA THR A 355 -11.02 -10.11 16.76
C THR A 355 -12.06 -9.01 16.86
N ASP A 356 -12.94 -9.06 17.84
CA ASP A 356 -14.03 -8.10 18.03
C ASP A 356 -13.52 -6.82 18.71
N TRP A 357 -12.57 -6.97 19.63
CA TRP A 357 -12.06 -5.87 20.45
C TRP A 357 -10.87 -5.14 19.83
N TRP A 358 -10.27 -5.69 18.78
CA TRP A 358 -9.10 -5.10 18.14
C TRP A 358 -9.29 -3.64 17.74
N LEU A 359 -10.43 -3.31 17.11
CA LEU A 359 -10.72 -1.95 16.67
C LEU A 359 -10.87 -0.97 17.83
N VAL A 360 -11.44 -1.43 18.96
CA VAL A 360 -11.56 -0.64 20.19
C VAL A 360 -10.18 -0.36 20.76
N LEU A 361 -9.32 -1.38 20.81
CA LEU A 361 -7.93 -1.24 21.26
C LEU A 361 -7.12 -0.28 20.38
N LEU A 362 -7.31 -0.37 19.04
CA LEU A 362 -6.68 0.54 18.09
C LEU A 362 -7.12 1.99 18.34
N GLY A 363 -8.43 2.24 18.48
CA GLY A 363 -8.95 3.56 18.79
C GLY A 363 -8.47 4.10 20.13
N PHE A 364 -8.45 3.26 21.17
CA PHE A 364 -7.92 3.62 22.47
C PHE A 364 -6.42 3.94 22.42
N SER A 365 -5.63 3.11 21.74
CA SER A 365 -4.19 3.34 21.57
C SER A 365 -3.91 4.67 20.86
N PHE A 366 -4.72 5.02 19.86
CA PHE A 366 -4.62 6.31 19.17
C PHE A 366 -4.87 7.48 20.11
N VAL A 367 -5.92 7.41 20.94
CA VAL A 367 -6.22 8.46 21.94
C VAL A 367 -5.07 8.59 22.93
N VAL A 368 -4.57 7.47 23.46
CA VAL A 368 -3.45 7.46 24.42
C VAL A 368 -2.20 8.07 23.80
N VAL A 369 -1.83 7.63 22.60
CA VAL A 369 -0.63 8.16 21.93
C VAL A 369 -0.77 9.65 21.63
N THR A 370 -1.93 10.09 21.17
CA THR A 370 -2.17 11.51 20.84
C THR A 370 -2.10 12.41 22.08
N LEU A 371 -2.60 11.94 23.21
CA LEU A 371 -2.61 12.70 24.47
C LEU A 371 -1.26 12.73 25.18
N PHE A 372 -0.60 11.56 25.28
CA PHE A 372 0.61 11.41 26.10
C PHE A 372 1.91 11.47 25.29
N PHE A 373 1.85 11.12 23.99
CA PHE A 373 3.02 11.07 23.10
C PHE A 373 2.79 11.88 21.82
N PRO A 374 2.70 13.21 21.88
CA PRO A 374 2.39 14.05 20.71
C PRO A 374 3.44 13.95 19.60
N LYS A 375 4.63 13.40 19.90
CA LYS A 375 5.68 13.09 18.92
C LYS A 375 5.66 11.63 18.46
N GLY A 376 4.66 10.84 18.87
CA GLY A 376 4.54 9.42 18.57
C GLY A 376 5.63 8.56 19.20
N ILE A 377 5.59 7.25 18.92
CA ILE A 377 6.60 6.27 19.36
C ILE A 377 7.99 6.65 18.85
N GLY A 378 8.11 7.16 17.63
CA GLY A 378 9.37 7.67 17.07
C GLY A 378 9.99 8.81 17.88
N GLY A 379 9.19 9.57 18.63
CA GLY A 379 9.68 10.60 19.54
C GLY A 379 10.42 10.07 20.76
N LEU A 380 10.09 8.86 21.21
CA LEU A 380 10.80 8.20 22.30
C LEU A 380 12.23 7.82 21.90
N PHE A 381 12.43 7.39 20.65
CA PHE A 381 13.77 7.08 20.14
C PHE A 381 14.67 8.31 20.12
N ASP A 382 14.15 9.49 19.76
CA ASP A 382 14.95 10.72 19.81
C ASP A 382 15.38 11.11 21.23
N LEU A 383 14.53 10.83 22.23
CA LEU A 383 14.88 11.09 23.63
C LEU A 383 15.97 10.14 24.12
N LEU A 384 15.96 8.88 23.67
CA LEU A 384 16.98 7.89 24.02
C LEU A 384 18.34 8.22 23.38
N VAL A 385 18.33 8.62 22.10
CA VAL A 385 19.57 8.98 21.38
C VAL A 385 20.18 10.29 21.92
N ARG A 386 19.36 11.28 22.28
CA ARG A 386 19.87 12.54 22.88
C ARG A 386 20.47 12.38 24.28
N LYS A 387 20.13 11.31 25.01
CA LYS A 387 20.75 11.03 26.32
C LYS A 387 22.15 10.45 26.23
N GLN A 388 22.57 9.99 25.04
CA GLN A 388 23.87 9.36 24.80
C GLN A 388 24.88 10.28 24.11
N SER A 389 24.48 11.47 23.67
CA SER A 389 25.33 12.55 23.15
C SER A 389 25.41 13.70 24.15
#